data_dbf5b0a1e50daf9d0eb63debd7b37fb8
#
_entry.id   dbf5b0a1e50daf9d0eb63debd7b37fb8
#
_cell.length_a   1.000
_cell.length_b   1.000
_cell.length_c   1.000
_cell.angle_alpha   90.00
_cell.angle_beta   90.00
_cell.angle_gamma   90.00
#
_symmetry.space_group_name_H-M   'P 1'
#
loop_
_entity.id
_entity.type
_entity.pdbx_description
1 polymer ?
#
loop_
_entity_poly.entity_id
_entity_poly.type
_entity_poly.pdbx_seq_one_letter_code
_entity_poly.pdbx_strand_id
1 'polypeptide(L)'
;MEDEKRKAGSYEIIQAFRIGDREIVLGEDLNAKPEERYMCAYCQQNEIAALYNAVMVSDDYCEIVKLFAERMSEQAGKTRAEVLKPKFQGIDVTPLTNKDCTPVTYDDDLNGKIVVIRPGVLRREYQLATRQLKLCIGGFGASPHSRGSACFCVDLYSGDSSRFERRDILGTLAPGQLPQWAKLGLEQYQRERSEKRKERER
;
A
#
# COMPACT_ATOMS: atom_id res chain seq x y z
N MET A 1 12.54 28.81 6.94
CA MET A 1 12.12 27.64 7.77
C MET A 1 13.05 26.53 7.39
N GLU A 2 13.97 26.16 8.28
CA GLU A 2 14.77 24.95 8.09
C GLU A 2 13.80 23.77 8.17
N ASP A 3 13.76 22.94 7.13
CA ASP A 3 13.02 21.69 7.18
C ASP A 3 13.62 20.86 8.32
N GLU A 4 12.84 20.58 9.34
CA GLU A 4 13.24 19.78 10.48
C GLU A 4 13.57 18.37 9.97
N LYS A 5 14.88 18.08 9.91
CA LYS A 5 15.36 16.80 9.39
C LYS A 5 14.87 15.66 10.27
N ARG A 6 14.36 14.63 9.64
CA ARG A 6 13.85 13.43 10.31
C ARG A 6 14.94 12.76 11.14
N LYS A 7 14.61 12.36 12.37
CA LYS A 7 15.55 11.75 13.30
C LYS A 7 15.12 10.34 13.73
N ALA A 8 16.10 9.51 14.02
CA ALA A 8 15.97 8.22 14.70
C ALA A 8 16.80 8.25 15.99
N GLY A 9 16.18 8.59 17.12
CA GLY A 9 16.89 8.94 18.33
C GLY A 9 17.75 10.20 18.12
N SER A 10 19.07 10.09 18.33
CA SER A 10 20.05 11.16 18.08
C SER A 10 20.51 11.25 16.63
N TYR A 11 20.29 10.19 15.82
CA TYR A 11 20.72 10.14 14.43
C TYR A 11 19.83 10.97 13.51
N GLU A 12 20.45 11.83 12.71
CA GLU A 12 19.82 12.48 11.57
C GLU A 12 19.72 11.49 10.40
N ILE A 13 18.49 11.29 9.84
CA ILE A 13 18.31 10.40 8.68
C ILE A 13 18.81 11.10 7.42
N ILE A 14 19.86 10.55 6.83
CA ILE A 14 20.48 11.06 5.59
C ILE A 14 19.95 10.35 4.35
N GLN A 15 19.48 9.09 4.48
CA GLN A 15 18.85 8.35 3.42
C GLN A 15 17.73 7.47 3.98
N ALA A 16 16.62 7.36 3.23
CA ALA A 16 15.53 6.47 3.55
C ALA A 16 14.95 5.87 2.26
N PHE A 17 14.75 4.56 2.24
CA PHE A 17 14.19 3.86 1.08
C PHE A 17 13.11 2.89 1.52
N ARG A 18 11.87 3.10 1.05
CA ARG A 18 10.73 2.26 1.39
C ARG A 18 10.47 1.22 0.32
N ILE A 19 10.39 -0.04 0.74
CA ILE A 19 10.08 -1.19 -0.11
C ILE A 19 9.03 -2.04 0.61
N GLY A 20 7.85 -2.19 0.00
CA GLY A 20 6.75 -2.93 0.61
C GLY A 20 6.30 -2.33 1.95
N ASP A 21 6.25 -3.14 2.98
CA ASP A 21 5.82 -2.78 4.33
C ASP A 21 6.90 -2.08 5.18
N ARG A 22 8.17 -2.14 4.75
CA ARG A 22 9.32 -1.64 5.50
C ARG A 22 10.03 -0.50 4.80
N GLU A 23 10.64 0.33 5.61
CA GLU A 23 11.58 1.35 5.17
C GLU A 23 12.94 1.06 5.77
N ILE A 24 13.99 1.15 4.96
CA ILE A 24 15.38 1.06 5.39
C ILE A 24 15.92 2.47 5.50
N VAL A 25 16.56 2.79 6.61
CA VAL A 25 17.11 4.12 6.86
C VAL A 25 18.60 4.05 7.13
N LEU A 26 19.31 5.08 6.67
CA LEU A 26 20.71 5.35 6.96
C LEU A 26 20.75 6.69 7.69
N GLY A 27 21.43 6.75 8.81
CA GLY A 27 21.53 7.95 9.64
C GLY A 27 22.98 8.24 10.07
N GLU A 28 23.21 9.49 10.47
CA GLU A 28 24.46 9.97 11.03
C GLU A 28 24.20 10.77 12.31
N ASP A 29 25.01 10.54 13.32
CA ASP A 29 25.09 11.38 14.53
C ASP A 29 26.52 11.91 14.69
N LEU A 30 26.68 13.21 14.46
CA LEU A 30 27.97 13.91 14.58
C LEU A 30 28.44 14.05 16.03
N ASN A 31 27.55 13.86 17.00
CA ASN A 31 27.83 13.96 18.43
C ASN A 31 27.97 12.59 19.11
N ALA A 32 27.76 11.50 18.39
CA ALA A 32 27.94 10.14 18.90
C ALA A 32 29.44 9.87 19.13
N LYS A 33 29.73 8.78 19.84
CA LYS A 33 31.09 8.27 19.89
C LYS A 33 31.54 7.89 18.48
N PRO A 34 32.85 8.01 18.18
CA PRO A 34 33.35 7.72 16.83
C PRO A 34 32.87 6.37 16.29
N GLU A 35 32.92 5.32 17.11
CA GLU A 35 32.51 3.95 16.76
C GLU A 35 31.01 3.77 16.49
N GLU A 36 30.19 4.77 16.83
CA GLU A 36 28.73 4.74 16.68
C GLU A 36 28.21 5.85 15.75
N ARG A 37 29.06 6.44 14.93
CA ARG A 37 28.74 7.64 14.14
C ARG A 37 27.66 7.41 13.10
N TYR A 38 27.68 6.27 12.42
CA TYR A 38 26.71 5.95 11.37
C TYR A 38 25.79 4.83 11.80
N MET A 39 24.55 4.86 11.34
CA MET A 39 23.58 3.81 11.65
C MET A 39 22.81 3.36 10.42
N CYS A 40 22.43 2.08 10.40
CA CYS A 40 21.43 1.52 9.50
C CYS A 40 20.35 0.81 10.30
N ALA A 41 19.07 1.07 10.00
CA ALA A 41 17.95 0.46 10.68
C ALA A 41 16.79 0.18 9.72
N TYR A 42 15.89 -0.72 10.13
CA TYR A 42 14.55 -0.77 9.58
C TYR A 42 13.64 0.20 10.33
N CYS A 43 12.76 0.86 9.59
CA CYS A 43 11.72 1.73 10.16
C CYS A 43 10.34 1.22 9.76
N GLN A 44 9.47 1.10 10.76
CA GLN A 44 8.03 0.95 10.59
C GLN A 44 7.37 2.22 11.08
N GLN A 45 6.69 2.92 10.19
CA GLN A 45 6.04 4.18 10.49
C GLN A 45 4.54 4.08 10.27
N ASN A 46 3.76 4.55 11.23
CA ASN A 46 2.35 4.86 11.11
C ASN A 46 2.11 6.36 11.28
N GLU A 47 0.85 6.81 11.31
CA GLU A 47 0.49 8.23 11.44
C GLU A 47 0.92 8.87 12.77
N ILE A 48 1.23 8.07 13.79
CA ILE A 48 1.49 8.54 15.17
C ILE A 48 2.95 8.38 15.55
N ALA A 49 3.63 7.31 15.10
CA ALA A 49 4.97 6.97 15.55
C ALA A 49 5.81 6.28 14.47
N ALA A 50 7.14 6.47 14.58
CA ALA A 50 8.14 5.71 13.83
C ALA A 50 8.89 4.79 14.79
N LEU A 51 8.87 3.49 14.52
CA LEU A 51 9.61 2.48 15.27
C LEU A 51 10.83 2.04 14.47
N TYR A 52 12.01 2.20 15.05
CA TYR A 52 13.26 1.75 14.45
C TYR A 52 13.70 0.43 15.11
N ASN A 53 14.04 -0.56 14.30
CA ASN A 53 14.47 -1.87 14.77
C ASN A 53 15.66 -2.40 13.98
N ALA A 54 16.33 -3.45 14.51
CA ALA A 54 17.56 -4.01 13.97
C ALA A 54 18.62 -2.94 13.66
N VAL A 55 18.77 -2.00 14.61
CA VAL A 55 19.75 -0.92 14.50
C VAL A 55 21.17 -1.50 14.54
N MET A 56 21.98 -1.14 13.56
CA MET A 56 23.42 -1.43 13.50
C MET A 56 24.15 -0.13 13.34
N VAL A 57 25.26 0.02 14.05
CA VAL A 57 26.09 1.21 14.06
C VAL A 57 27.54 0.86 13.70
N SER A 58 28.27 1.81 13.11
CA SER A 58 29.68 1.69 12.76
C SER A 58 30.32 3.08 12.64
N ASP A 59 31.64 3.14 12.74
CA ASP A 59 32.45 4.30 12.35
C ASP A 59 32.76 4.33 10.85
N ASP A 60 32.65 3.20 10.17
CA ASP A 60 32.89 3.08 8.73
C ASP A 60 31.60 3.35 7.92
N TYR A 61 31.57 4.51 7.26
CA TYR A 61 30.47 4.88 6.37
C TYR A 61 30.24 3.86 5.24
N CYS A 62 31.32 3.32 4.67
CA CYS A 62 31.20 2.36 3.57
C CYS A 62 30.61 1.02 4.03
N GLU A 63 30.93 0.58 5.25
CA GLU A 63 30.35 -0.61 5.86
C GLU A 63 28.83 -0.43 6.05
N ILE A 64 28.40 0.69 6.61
CA ILE A 64 26.99 0.98 6.82
C ILE A 64 26.23 1.14 5.49
N VAL A 65 26.81 1.77 4.48
CA VAL A 65 26.24 1.85 3.13
C VAL A 65 26.08 0.47 2.50
N LYS A 66 27.07 -0.41 2.66
CA LYS A 66 26.98 -1.81 2.20
C LYS A 66 25.83 -2.54 2.90
N LEU A 67 25.71 -2.44 4.22
CA LEU A 67 24.61 -3.02 4.98
C LEU A 67 23.26 -2.46 4.54
N PHE A 68 23.14 -1.16 4.28
CA PHE A 68 21.95 -0.52 3.77
C PHE A 68 21.53 -1.12 2.41
N ALA A 69 22.49 -1.29 1.49
CA ALA A 69 22.25 -1.89 0.19
C ALA A 69 21.83 -3.37 0.28
N GLU A 70 22.46 -4.15 1.16
CA GLU A 70 22.10 -5.55 1.43
C GLU A 70 20.67 -5.67 1.94
N ARG A 71 20.28 -4.83 2.91
CA ARG A 71 18.92 -4.78 3.46
C ARG A 71 17.87 -4.36 2.43
N MET A 72 18.21 -3.41 1.54
CA MET A 72 17.34 -3.05 0.42
C MET A 72 17.14 -4.22 -0.53
N SER A 73 18.20 -4.94 -0.88
CA SER A 73 18.13 -6.11 -1.76
C SER A 73 17.30 -7.23 -1.15
N GLU A 74 17.53 -7.54 0.12
CA GLU A 74 16.76 -8.55 0.86
C GLU A 74 15.27 -8.19 0.92
N GLN A 75 14.94 -6.95 1.30
CA GLN A 75 13.56 -6.49 1.39
C GLN A 75 12.87 -6.47 0.02
N ALA A 76 13.56 -6.08 -1.03
CA ALA A 76 13.06 -6.14 -2.40
C ALA A 76 12.73 -7.58 -2.81
N GLY A 77 13.58 -8.54 -2.49
CA GLY A 77 13.33 -9.98 -2.71
C GLY A 77 12.11 -10.48 -1.97
N LYS A 78 11.96 -10.15 -0.69
CA LYS A 78 10.80 -10.51 0.14
C LYS A 78 9.50 -9.92 -0.42
N THR A 79 9.50 -8.62 -0.71
CA THR A 79 8.33 -7.93 -1.27
C THR A 79 7.94 -8.51 -2.62
N ARG A 80 8.91 -8.78 -3.50
CA ARG A 80 8.65 -9.41 -4.79
C ARG A 80 8.02 -10.79 -4.63
N ALA A 81 8.55 -11.62 -3.74
CA ALA A 81 8.01 -12.95 -3.47
C ALA A 81 6.57 -12.89 -2.95
N GLU A 82 6.26 -11.91 -2.10
CA GLU A 82 4.93 -11.69 -1.54
C GLU A 82 3.93 -11.19 -2.60
N VAL A 83 4.33 -10.19 -3.40
CA VAL A 83 3.52 -9.60 -4.47
C VAL A 83 3.22 -10.62 -5.58
N LEU A 84 4.20 -11.45 -5.92
CA LEU A 84 4.10 -12.46 -6.96
C LEU A 84 3.56 -13.80 -6.45
N LYS A 85 3.34 -13.97 -5.13
CA LYS A 85 2.75 -15.19 -4.58
C LYS A 85 1.31 -15.33 -5.09
N PRO A 86 1.05 -16.19 -6.08
CA PRO A 86 -0.27 -16.24 -6.69
C PRO A 86 -1.26 -16.90 -5.73
N LYS A 87 -2.31 -16.17 -5.36
CA LYS A 87 -3.49 -16.76 -4.72
C LYS A 87 -4.25 -17.66 -5.72
N PHE A 88 -4.11 -17.36 -7.01
CA PHE A 88 -4.67 -18.10 -8.14
C PHE A 88 -3.58 -18.29 -9.21
N GLN A 89 -3.54 -19.46 -9.87
CA GLN A 89 -2.59 -19.73 -10.96
C GLN A 89 -3.05 -19.05 -12.27
N GLY A 90 -2.08 -18.64 -13.09
CA GLY A 90 -2.34 -18.18 -14.47
C GLY A 90 -3.12 -16.88 -14.59
N ILE A 91 -3.07 -16.01 -13.58
CA ILE A 91 -3.77 -14.72 -13.63
C ILE A 91 -2.94 -13.67 -14.38
N ASP A 92 -3.65 -12.88 -15.21
CA ASP A 92 -3.09 -11.65 -15.77
C ASP A 92 -3.07 -10.57 -14.69
N VAL A 93 -1.88 -10.05 -14.40
CA VAL A 93 -1.63 -9.00 -13.42
C VAL A 93 -1.33 -7.66 -14.06
N THR A 94 -1.43 -7.56 -15.40
CA THR A 94 -1.18 -6.31 -16.16
C THR A 94 -2.01 -5.17 -15.57
N PRO A 95 -1.41 -4.02 -15.27
CA PRO A 95 -2.15 -2.88 -14.74
C PRO A 95 -3.26 -2.41 -15.68
N LEU A 96 -4.43 -2.17 -15.10
CA LEU A 96 -5.58 -1.62 -15.80
C LEU A 96 -5.38 -0.13 -16.10
N THR A 97 -5.87 0.28 -17.24
CA THR A 97 -5.77 1.65 -17.78
C THR A 97 -7.16 2.27 -18.00
N ASN A 98 -7.21 3.53 -18.44
CA ASN A 98 -8.47 4.20 -18.81
C ASN A 98 -9.28 3.48 -19.91
N LYS A 99 -8.62 2.64 -20.72
CA LYS A 99 -9.27 1.88 -21.79
C LYS A 99 -10.04 0.66 -21.27
N ASP A 100 -9.70 0.22 -20.07
CA ASP A 100 -10.21 -1.02 -19.47
C ASP A 100 -11.41 -0.77 -18.55
N CYS A 101 -11.76 0.50 -18.27
CA CYS A 101 -12.81 0.84 -17.32
C CYS A 101 -13.63 2.05 -17.79
N THR A 102 -14.84 2.18 -17.26
CA THR A 102 -15.69 3.36 -17.47
C THR A 102 -15.24 4.49 -16.54
N PRO A 103 -14.86 5.67 -17.05
CA PRO A 103 -14.44 6.79 -16.22
C PRO A 103 -15.49 7.19 -15.19
N VAL A 104 -15.06 7.62 -14.01
CA VAL A 104 -15.93 8.11 -12.94
C VAL A 104 -16.12 9.62 -13.07
N THR A 105 -17.38 10.04 -13.03
CA THR A 105 -17.81 11.44 -12.99
C THR A 105 -18.22 11.85 -11.57
N TYR A 106 -18.48 13.13 -11.36
CA TYR A 106 -18.95 13.66 -10.06
C TYR A 106 -20.35 13.15 -9.69
N ASP A 107 -21.16 12.81 -10.69
CA ASP A 107 -22.56 12.40 -10.53
C ASP A 107 -22.72 10.90 -10.26
N ASP A 108 -21.64 10.13 -10.32
CA ASP A 108 -21.69 8.69 -10.15
C ASP A 108 -21.84 8.29 -8.67
N ASP A 109 -22.74 7.35 -8.41
CA ASP A 109 -22.76 6.60 -7.17
C ASP A 109 -21.80 5.40 -7.28
N LEU A 110 -20.81 5.35 -6.40
CA LEU A 110 -19.79 4.29 -6.37
C LEU A 110 -20.12 3.19 -5.34
N ASN A 111 -21.16 3.37 -4.51
CA ASN A 111 -21.52 2.39 -3.51
C ASN A 111 -21.88 1.04 -4.15
N GLY A 112 -21.22 -0.02 -3.74
CA GLY A 112 -21.41 -1.37 -4.27
C GLY A 112 -20.83 -1.60 -5.68
N LYS A 113 -20.16 -0.60 -6.29
CA LYS A 113 -19.50 -0.75 -7.58
C LYS A 113 -18.07 -1.26 -7.43
N ILE A 114 -17.61 -1.96 -8.47
CA ILE A 114 -16.22 -2.32 -8.61
C ILE A 114 -15.47 -1.12 -9.17
N VAL A 115 -14.50 -0.64 -8.41
CA VAL A 115 -13.68 0.50 -8.77
C VAL A 115 -12.26 0.06 -9.12
N VAL A 116 -11.64 0.78 -10.03
CA VAL A 116 -10.24 0.61 -10.45
C VAL A 116 -9.44 1.74 -9.85
N ILE A 117 -8.44 1.44 -9.04
CA ILE A 117 -7.54 2.44 -8.45
C ILE A 117 -6.48 2.87 -9.48
N ARG A 118 -6.18 4.17 -9.54
CA ARG A 118 -5.12 4.70 -10.41
C ARG A 118 -3.78 4.07 -10.04
N PRO A 119 -3.01 3.54 -11.02
CA PRO A 119 -1.70 2.96 -10.72
C PRO A 119 -0.77 3.92 -9.95
N GLY A 120 -0.76 5.20 -10.31
CA GLY A 120 0.10 6.21 -9.68
C GLY A 120 -0.17 6.49 -8.20
N VAL A 121 -1.32 6.05 -7.67
CA VAL A 121 -1.65 6.13 -6.23
C VAL A 121 -1.06 4.94 -5.46
N LEU A 122 -0.88 3.83 -6.15
CA LEU A 122 -0.28 2.62 -5.59
C LEU A 122 1.24 2.74 -5.59
N ARG A 123 1.90 2.16 -4.60
CA ARG A 123 3.36 2.03 -4.62
C ARG A 123 3.78 1.22 -5.83
N ARG A 124 4.97 1.49 -6.35
CA ARG A 124 5.47 0.93 -7.60
C ARG A 124 5.39 -0.60 -7.67
N GLU A 125 5.71 -1.27 -6.58
CA GLU A 125 5.68 -2.73 -6.45
C GLU A 125 4.26 -3.31 -6.43
N TYR A 126 3.24 -2.48 -6.18
CA TYR A 126 1.81 -2.86 -6.12
C TYR A 126 0.99 -2.33 -7.30
N GLN A 127 1.62 -1.81 -8.35
CA GLN A 127 0.91 -1.32 -9.55
C GLN A 127 0.50 -2.50 -10.45
N LEU A 128 -0.38 -3.34 -9.93
CA LEU A 128 -0.86 -4.56 -10.58
C LEU A 128 -2.39 -4.57 -10.58
N ALA A 129 -3.02 -5.21 -11.57
CA ALA A 129 -4.48 -5.36 -11.65
C ALA A 129 -5.08 -5.94 -10.36
N THR A 130 -4.38 -6.90 -9.73
CA THR A 130 -4.77 -7.51 -8.45
C THR A 130 -4.81 -6.53 -7.28
N ARG A 131 -4.15 -5.40 -7.39
CA ARG A 131 -4.14 -4.33 -6.36
C ARG A 131 -5.02 -3.14 -6.73
N GLN A 132 -5.41 -3.03 -8.00
CA GLN A 132 -6.28 -1.96 -8.49
C GLN A 132 -7.77 -2.25 -8.30
N LEU A 133 -8.20 -3.52 -8.43
CA LEU A 133 -9.62 -3.88 -8.37
C LEU A 133 -10.13 -3.96 -6.93
N LYS A 134 -11.08 -3.11 -6.61
CA LYS A 134 -11.68 -2.98 -5.30
C LYS A 134 -13.21 -2.94 -5.40
N LEU A 135 -13.90 -3.45 -4.39
CA LEU A 135 -15.31 -3.18 -4.16
C LEU A 135 -15.44 -1.92 -3.29
N CYS A 136 -16.08 -0.88 -3.78
CA CYS A 136 -16.42 0.30 -2.97
C CYS A 136 -17.61 -0.04 -2.07
N ILE A 137 -17.42 0.06 -0.75
CA ILE A 137 -18.42 -0.34 0.24
C ILE A 137 -19.06 0.84 0.98
N GLY A 138 -18.64 2.08 0.66
CA GLY A 138 -19.19 3.30 1.26
C GLY A 138 -18.20 4.44 1.33
N GLY A 139 -18.54 5.42 2.14
CA GLY A 139 -17.80 6.66 2.36
C GLY A 139 -18.43 7.86 1.67
N PHE A 140 -18.13 9.07 2.17
CA PHE A 140 -18.71 10.28 1.59
C PHE A 140 -18.33 10.47 0.12
N GLY A 141 -17.10 10.12 -0.28
CA GLY A 141 -16.67 10.20 -1.67
C GLY A 141 -17.32 9.17 -2.60
N ALA A 142 -17.99 8.14 -2.07
CA ALA A 142 -18.70 7.15 -2.86
C ALA A 142 -20.07 7.65 -3.36
N SER A 143 -20.68 8.62 -2.67
CA SER A 143 -21.99 9.17 -3.05
C SER A 143 -21.86 10.23 -4.15
N PRO A 144 -22.86 10.38 -5.02
CA PRO A 144 -22.89 11.45 -6.02
C PRO A 144 -22.97 12.82 -5.33
N HIS A 145 -22.39 13.84 -5.97
CA HIS A 145 -22.38 15.25 -5.51
C HIS A 145 -21.87 15.47 -4.09
N SER A 146 -21.14 14.51 -3.51
CA SER A 146 -20.64 14.60 -2.16
C SER A 146 -19.51 15.64 -2.03
N ARG A 147 -19.51 16.37 -0.90
CA ARG A 147 -18.39 17.25 -0.54
C ARG A 147 -17.19 16.50 0.05
N GLY A 148 -17.41 15.28 0.53
CA GLY A 148 -16.34 14.44 1.06
C GLY A 148 -15.68 13.61 -0.04
N SER A 149 -14.41 13.26 0.14
CA SER A 149 -13.63 12.53 -0.86
C SER A 149 -13.40 11.06 -0.54
N ALA A 150 -13.57 10.65 0.73
CA ALA A 150 -13.21 9.30 1.20
C ALA A 150 -14.13 8.22 0.64
N CYS A 151 -13.53 7.20 0.00
CA CYS A 151 -14.15 5.97 -0.44
C CYS A 151 -13.55 4.80 0.33
N PHE A 152 -14.37 4.03 1.04
CA PHE A 152 -13.96 2.81 1.70
C PHE A 152 -14.11 1.64 0.74
N CYS A 153 -13.06 0.86 0.62
CA CYS A 153 -12.96 -0.19 -0.38
C CYS A 153 -12.48 -1.51 0.23
N VAL A 154 -12.87 -2.62 -0.38
CA VAL A 154 -12.35 -3.96 -0.09
C VAL A 154 -11.59 -4.47 -1.31
N ASP A 155 -10.38 -4.95 -1.10
CA ASP A 155 -9.53 -5.54 -2.12
C ASP A 155 -10.13 -6.87 -2.58
N LEU A 156 -10.41 -7.02 -3.88
CA LEU A 156 -11.01 -8.25 -4.40
C LEU A 156 -10.03 -9.43 -4.44
N TYR A 157 -8.72 -9.16 -4.35
CA TYR A 157 -7.70 -10.20 -4.35
C TYR A 157 -7.34 -10.67 -2.93
N SER A 158 -7.12 -9.74 -2.01
CA SER A 158 -6.70 -10.06 -0.62
C SER A 158 -7.86 -10.11 0.38
N GLY A 159 -8.94 -9.37 0.14
CA GLY A 159 -10.03 -9.17 1.09
C GLY A 159 -9.79 -8.01 2.07
N ASP A 160 -8.63 -7.35 1.98
CA ASP A 160 -8.26 -6.28 2.91
C ASP A 160 -9.10 -5.02 2.69
N SER A 161 -9.43 -4.34 3.78
CA SER A 161 -10.08 -3.03 3.73
C SER A 161 -9.05 -1.92 3.52
N SER A 162 -9.42 -0.94 2.72
CA SER A 162 -8.58 0.23 2.42
C SER A 162 -9.43 1.47 2.21
N ARG A 163 -8.81 2.66 2.36
CA ARG A 163 -9.41 3.95 2.10
C ARG A 163 -8.68 4.64 0.95
N PHE A 164 -9.45 5.11 -0.02
CA PHE A 164 -8.97 5.93 -1.13
C PHE A 164 -9.78 7.22 -1.21
N GLU A 165 -9.28 8.20 -1.93
CA GLU A 165 -10.09 9.36 -2.29
C GLU A 165 -10.77 9.13 -3.63
N ARG A 166 -11.92 9.78 -3.89
CA ARG A 166 -12.63 9.65 -5.16
C ARG A 166 -11.73 9.95 -6.36
N ARG A 167 -10.83 10.93 -6.25
CA ARG A 167 -9.85 11.27 -7.31
C ARG A 167 -8.83 10.16 -7.59
N ASP A 168 -8.63 9.24 -6.66
CA ASP A 168 -7.72 8.10 -6.80
C ASP A 168 -8.34 6.97 -7.64
N ILE A 169 -9.64 7.06 -7.91
CA ILE A 169 -10.37 6.09 -8.71
C ILE A 169 -10.22 6.45 -10.18
N LEU A 170 -9.75 5.50 -10.97
CA LEU A 170 -9.58 5.61 -12.42
C LEU A 170 -10.92 5.47 -13.14
N GLY A 171 -11.72 4.51 -12.71
CA GLY A 171 -12.98 4.16 -13.33
C GLY A 171 -13.70 3.04 -12.58
N THR A 172 -14.79 2.56 -13.16
CA THR A 172 -15.57 1.41 -12.69
C THR A 172 -15.58 0.29 -13.71
N LEU A 173 -15.72 -0.96 -13.24
CA LEU A 173 -15.92 -2.14 -14.07
C LEU A 173 -17.28 -2.76 -13.80
N ALA A 174 -17.97 -3.17 -14.87
CA ALA A 174 -19.17 -3.98 -14.75
C ALA A 174 -18.81 -5.39 -14.24
N PRO A 175 -19.66 -6.04 -13.44
CA PRO A 175 -19.39 -7.40 -12.92
C PRO A 175 -19.07 -8.42 -14.01
N GLY A 176 -19.67 -8.28 -15.21
CA GLY A 176 -19.40 -9.15 -16.35
C GLY A 176 -17.99 -9.03 -16.93
N GLN A 177 -17.35 -7.89 -16.75
CA GLN A 177 -15.99 -7.60 -17.26
C GLN A 177 -14.88 -8.02 -16.30
N LEU A 178 -15.23 -8.47 -15.09
CA LEU A 178 -14.25 -8.87 -14.09
C LEU A 178 -13.48 -10.11 -14.53
N PRO A 179 -12.16 -10.16 -14.30
CA PRO A 179 -11.39 -11.39 -14.43
C PRO A 179 -11.89 -12.43 -13.42
N GLN A 180 -11.67 -13.71 -13.73
CA GLN A 180 -12.22 -14.81 -12.93
C GLN A 180 -11.83 -14.72 -11.44
N TRP A 181 -10.57 -14.37 -11.15
CA TRP A 181 -10.10 -14.23 -9.77
C TRP A 181 -10.85 -13.11 -9.00
N ALA A 182 -11.22 -12.01 -9.67
CA ALA A 182 -11.96 -10.92 -9.06
C ALA A 182 -13.43 -11.28 -8.81
N LYS A 183 -14.02 -12.09 -9.69
CA LYS A 183 -15.37 -12.65 -9.47
C LYS A 183 -15.38 -13.54 -8.22
N LEU A 184 -14.39 -14.43 -8.08
CA LEU A 184 -14.26 -15.28 -6.90
C LEU A 184 -14.08 -14.47 -5.62
N GLY A 185 -13.26 -13.41 -5.64
CA GLY A 185 -13.08 -12.52 -4.50
C GLY A 185 -14.37 -11.78 -4.12
N LEU A 186 -15.14 -11.32 -5.11
CA LEU A 186 -16.43 -10.68 -4.90
C LEU A 186 -17.45 -11.64 -4.26
N GLU A 187 -17.54 -12.88 -4.77
CA GLU A 187 -18.40 -13.91 -4.22
C GLU A 187 -18.02 -14.27 -2.78
N GLN A 188 -16.73 -14.41 -2.50
CA GLN A 188 -16.24 -14.67 -1.14
C GLN A 188 -16.68 -13.55 -0.19
N TYR A 189 -16.45 -12.28 -0.55
CA TYR A 189 -16.87 -11.13 0.26
C TYR A 189 -18.38 -11.13 0.53
N GLN A 190 -19.19 -11.43 -0.49
CA GLN A 190 -20.67 -11.46 -0.35
C GLN A 190 -21.12 -12.57 0.61
N ARG A 191 -20.49 -13.76 0.57
CA ARG A 191 -20.76 -14.86 1.50
C ARG A 191 -20.44 -14.48 2.93
N GLU A 192 -19.22 -13.98 3.18
CA GLU A 192 -18.80 -13.57 4.52
C GLU A 192 -19.69 -12.49 5.11
N ARG A 193 -20.13 -11.53 4.28
CA ARG A 193 -21.04 -10.48 4.70
C ARG A 193 -22.44 -11.05 5.06
N SER A 194 -22.93 -12.00 4.31
CA SER A 194 -24.24 -12.63 4.56
C SER A 194 -24.22 -13.49 5.84
N GLU A 195 -23.12 -14.17 6.12
CA GLU A 195 -22.91 -14.95 7.34
C GLU A 195 -22.87 -14.06 8.58
N LYS A 196 -22.06 -12.99 8.56
CA LYS A 196 -21.98 -12.00 9.63
C LYS A 196 -23.32 -11.31 9.92
N ARG A 197 -24.16 -11.12 8.89
CA ARG A 197 -25.51 -10.58 9.08
C ARG A 197 -26.41 -11.56 9.81
N LYS A 198 -26.39 -12.84 9.42
CA LYS A 198 -27.18 -13.90 10.08
C LYS A 198 -26.78 -14.11 11.54
N GLU A 199 -25.48 -13.97 11.87
CA GLU A 199 -24.97 -14.06 13.24
C GLU A 199 -25.45 -12.91 14.14
N ARG A 200 -25.61 -11.70 13.56
CA ARG A 200 -26.11 -10.51 14.30
C ARG A 200 -27.63 -10.50 14.51
N GLU A 201 -28.35 -11.26 13.71
CA GLU A 201 -29.81 -11.40 13.79
C GLU A 201 -30.24 -12.57 14.71
N ARG A 202 -29.29 -13.34 15.26
CA ARG A 202 -29.49 -14.40 16.27
C ARG A 202 -29.18 -13.90 17.66
#